data_92677ed2f22ce252179a62ae0689fa8c
#
_entry.id   92677ed2f22ce252179a62ae0689fa8c
#
_cell.length_a   1.000
_cell.length_b   1.000
_cell.length_c   1.000
_cell.angle_alpha   90.00
_cell.angle_beta   90.00
_cell.angle_gamma   90.00
#
_symmetry.space_group_name_H-M   'P 1'
#
loop_
_entity.id
_entity.type
_entity.pdbx_description
1 polymer ?
#
loop_
_entity_poly.entity_id
_entity_poly.type
_entity_poly.pdbx_seq_one_letter_code
_entity_poly.pdbx_strand_id
1 'polypeptide(L)'
;MKARYAQMKPYYQNGMLKEGGNGYVSLGATGGLGLKEKRDLNALVDAENKDRRRLYEEVAKALNIDPGQVNKIAEIFAKEWQKTVP
;
A
#
# COMPACT_ATOMS: atom_id res chain seq x y z
N MET A 1 3.15 -0.91 -10.58
CA MET A 1 2.77 -1.64 -9.35
C MET A 1 3.23 -3.09 -9.32
N LYS A 2 3.13 -3.83 -10.43
CA LYS A 2 3.57 -5.24 -10.44
C LYS A 2 5.04 -5.43 -10.11
N ALA A 3 5.93 -4.61 -10.67
CA ALA A 3 7.37 -4.73 -10.41
C ALA A 3 7.70 -4.40 -8.95
N ARG A 4 6.99 -3.43 -8.37
CA ARG A 4 7.18 -3.06 -6.97
C ARG A 4 6.65 -4.15 -6.05
N TYR A 5 5.54 -4.79 -6.41
CA TYR A 5 4.99 -5.89 -5.62
C TYR A 5 6.01 -7.02 -5.46
N ALA A 6 6.75 -7.35 -6.50
CA ALA A 6 7.78 -8.37 -6.42
C ALA A 6 8.88 -8.01 -5.40
N GLN A 7 9.21 -6.72 -5.29
CA GLN A 7 10.16 -6.23 -4.28
C GLN A 7 9.57 -6.24 -2.88
N MET A 8 8.27 -6.03 -2.75
CA MET A 8 7.57 -5.95 -1.47
C MET A 8 7.21 -7.31 -0.90
N LYS A 9 7.04 -8.32 -1.74
CA LYS A 9 6.57 -9.64 -1.35
C LYS A 9 7.36 -10.27 -0.19
N PRO A 10 8.71 -10.25 -0.20
CA PRO A 10 9.47 -10.82 0.93
C PRO A 10 9.16 -10.12 2.25
N TYR A 11 8.90 -8.82 2.21
CA TYR A 11 8.57 -8.07 3.43
C TYR A 11 7.19 -8.41 3.96
N TYR A 12 6.23 -8.68 3.09
CA TYR A 12 4.92 -9.20 3.51
C TYR A 12 5.06 -10.56 4.17
N GLN A 13 5.86 -11.43 3.59
CA GLN A 13 6.08 -12.79 4.12
C GLN A 13 6.75 -12.76 5.50
N ASN A 14 7.61 -11.77 5.74
CA ASN A 14 8.31 -11.60 7.01
C ASN A 14 7.53 -10.78 8.03
N GLY A 15 6.33 -10.30 7.67
CA GLY A 15 5.52 -9.48 8.56
C GLY A 15 5.99 -8.04 8.70
N MET A 16 6.93 -7.59 7.86
CA MET A 16 7.45 -6.23 7.89
C MET A 16 6.55 -5.23 7.17
N LEU A 17 5.71 -5.71 6.26
CA LEU A 17 4.69 -4.92 5.59
C LEU A 17 3.33 -5.54 5.81
N LYS A 18 2.30 -4.70 5.92
CA LYS A 18 0.92 -5.13 6.09
C LYS A 18 0.01 -4.28 5.20
N GLU A 19 -1.05 -4.92 4.70
CA GLU A 19 -2.13 -4.18 4.03
C GLU A 19 -3.07 -3.62 5.09
N GLY A 20 -3.13 -2.30 5.18
CA GLY A 20 -4.04 -1.65 6.11
C GLY A 20 -5.48 -1.71 5.64
N GLY A 21 -6.42 -1.65 6.57
CA GLY A 21 -7.84 -1.59 6.26
C GLY A 21 -8.28 -0.32 5.55
N ASN A 22 -7.40 0.66 5.46
CA ASN A 22 -7.65 1.95 4.80
C ASN A 22 -7.25 1.97 3.32
N GLY A 23 -6.77 0.85 2.78
CA GLY A 23 -6.35 0.76 1.38
C GLY A 23 -4.89 1.12 1.12
N TYR A 24 -4.11 1.36 2.15
CA TYR A 24 -2.70 1.71 2.05
C TYR A 24 -1.82 0.68 2.77
N VAL A 25 -0.55 0.65 2.37
CA VAL A 25 0.44 -0.24 3.01
C VAL A 25 0.91 0.41 4.31
N SER A 26 1.08 -0.40 5.33
CA SER A 26 1.66 0.04 6.60
C SER A 26 2.84 -0.84 6.99
N LEU A 27 3.71 -0.29 7.84
CA LEU A 27 4.85 -1.03 8.36
C LEU A 27 4.42 -1.94 9.49
N GLY A 28 4.93 -3.18 9.45
CA GLY A 28 4.77 -4.12 10.55
C GLY A 28 6.00 -4.11 11.45
N ALA A 29 6.43 -5.30 11.91
CA ALA A 29 7.60 -5.44 12.77
C ALA A 29 8.89 -5.27 11.97
N THR A 30 9.67 -4.22 12.26
CA THR A 30 10.91 -3.91 11.57
C THR A 30 12.13 -3.89 12.48
N GLY A 31 12.01 -4.41 13.70
CA GLY A 31 13.04 -4.30 14.73
C GLY A 31 14.37 -4.98 14.38
N GLY A 32 14.36 -5.95 13.45
CA GLY A 32 15.57 -6.65 13.02
C GLY A 32 16.31 -5.98 11.86
N LEU A 33 15.81 -4.86 11.34
CA LEU A 33 16.40 -4.19 10.19
C LEU A 33 17.42 -3.14 10.61
N GLY A 34 18.48 -3.01 9.81
CA GLY A 34 19.42 -1.90 9.96
C GLY A 34 18.80 -0.58 9.54
N LEU A 35 19.48 0.51 9.85
CA LEU A 35 18.99 1.87 9.56
C LEU A 35 18.78 2.08 8.05
N LYS A 36 19.73 1.61 7.23
CA LYS A 36 19.63 1.74 5.78
C LYS A 36 18.45 0.97 5.22
N GLU A 37 18.23 -0.26 5.72
CA GLU A 37 17.14 -1.11 5.28
C GLU A 37 15.79 -0.51 5.64
N LYS A 38 15.68 0.10 6.83
CA LYS A 38 14.46 0.81 7.24
C LYS A 38 14.16 1.99 6.32
N ARG A 39 15.18 2.76 5.93
CA ARG A 39 15.00 3.86 4.98
C ARG A 39 14.51 3.37 3.63
N ASP A 40 15.12 2.29 3.12
CA ASP A 40 14.74 1.73 1.83
C ASP A 40 13.30 1.21 1.88
N LEU A 41 12.91 0.57 2.98
CA LEU A 41 11.56 0.07 3.18
C LEU A 41 10.55 1.20 3.28
N ASN A 42 10.88 2.27 4.03
CA ASN A 42 10.02 3.44 4.12
C ASN A 42 9.83 4.11 2.77
N ALA A 43 10.89 4.25 1.98
CA ALA A 43 10.79 4.82 0.64
C ALA A 43 9.90 3.98 -0.27
N LEU A 44 10.00 2.66 -0.16
CA LEU A 44 9.18 1.73 -0.92
C LEU A 44 7.69 1.87 -0.56
N VAL A 45 7.39 1.95 0.74
CA VAL A 45 6.03 2.14 1.25
C VAL A 45 5.47 3.48 0.78
N ASP A 46 6.24 4.55 0.90
CA ASP A 46 5.79 5.88 0.48
C ASP A 46 5.48 5.92 -1.02
N ALA A 47 6.34 5.33 -1.84
CA ALA A 47 6.13 5.28 -3.29
C ALA A 47 4.87 4.49 -3.64
N GLU A 48 4.66 3.34 -2.99
CA GLU A 48 3.48 2.52 -3.21
C GLU A 48 2.21 3.26 -2.82
N ASN A 49 2.21 3.90 -1.66
CA ASN A 49 1.03 4.62 -1.16
C ASN A 49 0.69 5.83 -2.03
N LYS A 50 1.69 6.51 -2.59
CA LYS A 50 1.45 7.60 -3.54
C LYS A 50 0.77 7.08 -4.82
N ASP A 51 1.24 5.95 -5.34
CA ASP A 51 0.66 5.36 -6.53
C ASP A 51 -0.77 4.86 -6.26
N ARG A 52 -1.02 4.27 -5.09
CA ARG A 52 -2.35 3.82 -4.69
C ARG A 52 -3.31 5.00 -4.56
N ARG A 53 -2.87 6.09 -3.96
CA ARG A 53 -3.69 7.30 -3.85
C ARG A 53 -4.07 7.84 -5.22
N ARG A 54 -3.11 7.89 -6.14
CA ARG A 54 -3.37 8.31 -7.52
C ARG A 54 -4.40 7.41 -8.18
N LEU A 55 -4.28 6.10 -8.00
CA LEU A 55 -5.23 5.13 -8.52
C LEU A 55 -6.63 5.42 -8.00
N TYR A 56 -6.78 5.64 -6.71
CA TYR A 56 -8.08 5.90 -6.10
C TYR A 56 -8.69 7.21 -6.59
N GLU A 57 -7.88 8.24 -6.75
CA GLU A 57 -8.32 9.52 -7.30
C GLU A 57 -8.79 9.39 -8.75
N GLU A 58 -8.08 8.59 -9.55
CA GLU A 58 -8.45 8.33 -10.94
C GLU A 58 -9.75 7.54 -11.05
N VAL A 59 -9.94 6.55 -10.18
CA VAL A 59 -11.19 5.81 -10.12
C VAL A 59 -12.35 6.73 -9.73
N ALA A 60 -12.13 7.63 -8.78
CA ALA A 60 -13.14 8.60 -8.36
C ALA A 60 -13.55 9.50 -9.53
N LYS A 61 -12.58 9.98 -10.33
CA LYS A 61 -12.87 10.79 -11.51
C LYS A 61 -13.66 10.03 -12.54
N ALA A 62 -13.25 8.78 -12.82
CA ALA A 62 -13.91 7.95 -13.82
C ALA A 62 -15.37 7.64 -13.46
N LEU A 63 -15.68 7.54 -12.18
CA LEU A 63 -17.01 7.23 -11.67
C LEU A 63 -17.81 8.47 -11.26
N ASN A 64 -17.26 9.68 -11.49
CA ASN A 64 -17.86 10.95 -11.05
C ASN A 64 -18.15 10.99 -9.55
N ILE A 65 -17.26 10.38 -8.76
CA ILE A 65 -17.36 10.38 -7.31
C ILE A 65 -16.65 11.62 -6.76
N ASP A 66 -17.24 12.25 -5.75
CA ASP A 66 -16.67 13.40 -5.08
C ASP A 66 -15.26 13.08 -4.58
N PRO A 67 -14.24 13.93 -4.85
CA PRO A 67 -12.90 13.73 -4.31
C PRO A 67 -12.85 13.53 -2.78
N GLY A 68 -13.81 14.10 -2.05
CA GLY A 68 -13.93 13.88 -0.61
C GLY A 68 -14.30 12.45 -0.23
N GLN A 69 -14.67 11.61 -1.19
CA GLN A 69 -15.04 10.21 -0.95
C GLN A 69 -13.95 9.22 -1.40
N VAL A 70 -12.77 9.71 -1.73
CA VAL A 70 -11.64 8.84 -2.13
C VAL A 70 -11.34 7.78 -1.07
N ASN A 71 -11.52 8.12 0.21
CA ASN A 71 -11.30 7.16 1.30
C ASN A 71 -12.22 5.94 1.22
N LYS A 72 -13.45 6.10 0.75
CA LYS A 72 -14.37 4.97 0.56
C LYS A 72 -13.90 4.05 -0.54
N ILE A 73 -13.35 4.61 -1.61
CA ILE A 73 -12.77 3.82 -2.70
C ILE A 73 -11.56 3.06 -2.17
N ALA A 74 -10.70 3.71 -1.39
CA ALA A 74 -9.55 3.08 -0.77
C ALA A 74 -9.95 1.89 0.11
N GLU A 75 -11.03 2.02 0.87
CA GLU A 75 -11.54 0.93 1.71
C GLU A 75 -12.02 -0.26 0.89
N ILE A 76 -12.65 -0.02 -0.25
CA ILE A 76 -13.07 -1.09 -1.15
C ILE A 76 -11.84 -1.83 -1.69
N PHE A 77 -10.83 -1.10 -2.13
CA PHE A 77 -9.59 -1.70 -2.62
C PHE A 77 -8.81 -2.41 -1.50
N ALA A 78 -8.94 -1.96 -0.26
CA ALA A 78 -8.27 -2.61 0.87
C ALA A 78 -8.62 -4.09 0.95
N LYS A 79 -9.87 -4.44 0.73
CA LYS A 79 -10.33 -5.83 0.75
C LYS A 79 -9.66 -6.64 -0.37
N GLU A 80 -9.48 -6.04 -1.54
CA GLU A 80 -8.83 -6.71 -2.66
C GLU A 80 -7.33 -6.88 -2.41
N TRP A 81 -6.66 -5.85 -1.88
CA TRP A 81 -5.24 -5.95 -1.55
C TRP A 81 -4.97 -7.01 -0.50
N GLN A 82 -5.83 -7.13 0.51
CA GLN A 82 -5.68 -8.12 1.57
C GLN A 82 -5.81 -9.56 1.06
N LYS A 83 -6.55 -9.77 -0.02
CA LYS A 83 -6.66 -11.08 -0.65
C LYS A 83 -5.40 -11.51 -1.39
N THR A 84 -4.57 -10.56 -1.83
CA THR A 84 -3.39 -10.84 -2.66
C THR A 84 -2.11 -11.02 -1.87
N VAL A 85 -2.06 -10.62 -0.61
CA VAL A 85 -0.87 -10.76 0.23
C VAL A 85 -0.83 -12.14 0.90
N PRO A 86 0.38 -12.69 1.13
CA PRO A 86 0.52 -14.00 1.77
C PRO A 86 0.06 -14.00 3.24
#